data_0711c696de3debe24ebc3a1f5be14e3a
#
_entry.id   0711c696de3debe24ebc3a1f5be14e3a
#
_cell.length_a   1.000
_cell.length_b   1.000
_cell.length_c   1.000
_cell.angle_alpha   90.00
_cell.angle_beta   90.00
_cell.angle_gamma   90.00
#
_symmetry.space_group_name_H-M   'P 1'
#
loop_
_entity.id
_entity.type
_entity.pdbx_description
1 polymer ?
#
loop_
_entity_poly.entity_id
_entity_poly.type
_entity_poly.pdbx_seq_one_letter_code
_entity_poly.pdbx_strand_id
1 'polypeptide(L)'
;LKASFFYRIFFLLLLLISCNLFVAAQKLTSTPPPANDSVRIIQIVQGNSLRSKTIDSVTTIETIAGNVILKEGNTTFSCDSAIINRFTNSMEAFGNVHINQGDSINSFSQHMLYTANDRIAHLDKDVKIINKKGSLQTQNLDYDLKTNIGNYYNGGKVLNGKTTLTSTEGTYYGDTKDVYFKKNVHLVDPKYNIITDSLLYNTDADLVTFITGTYIKSPNSGNVYTTQGTYDLKKGKAFFGNHSVIQDTSGVTSTAENMAFDEQTGIAQLEGNAVVRDTVNHFTMVANQIFYNKKSNTILATRKPVLIFVNQKGKDSTFVSADTLYSGIVKPTPMPGEKNSPKNDSLRQKRKLDFFSDTTLSYISNKNNIVADDNDSCCLKADSLLNQKDTAAGKEILPTQIFVVPIKDNSAKKDTVIKNEVSVDTLKETKIIKPVNDGSNIRFFQAFHHVRIFNDSVQCVSDSLYYSAEDSIFRLFDHPVIFSHGTQITGDTIFLYTKNRTISRMYVFYNGMIINKTKEGFYNQISGRTINGYFKDGAFNFMHVHGSPAQSIFYPRNESDSSYSGMNRCKGDVIDIFFLDNQLNKVKFINDVDGTLFPMNKIPDDQQFLKGFKWLDARRPKSKYELYE
;
A
#
# COMPACT_ATOMS: atom_id res chain seq x y z
N LEU A 1 -25.31 39.71 26.65
CA LEU A 1 -24.19 39.24 27.51
C LEU A 1 -24.63 38.51 28.81
N LYS A 2 -25.90 38.62 29.26
CA LYS A 2 -26.36 37.91 30.47
C LYS A 2 -26.95 36.52 30.24
N ALA A 3 -27.40 36.17 29.05
CA ALA A 3 -27.97 34.85 28.74
C ALA A 3 -26.92 33.74 28.56
N SER A 4 -25.73 34.07 28.05
CA SER A 4 -24.61 33.11 27.82
C SER A 4 -23.96 32.63 29.12
N PHE A 5 -24.02 33.44 30.17
CA PHE A 5 -23.42 33.11 31.48
C PHE A 5 -24.32 32.11 32.25
N PHE A 6 -25.64 32.23 32.14
CA PHE A 6 -26.57 31.29 32.77
C PHE A 6 -26.55 29.91 32.12
N TYR A 7 -26.37 29.82 30.78
CA TYR A 7 -26.25 28.54 30.10
C TYR A 7 -24.96 27.76 30.46
N ARG A 8 -23.85 28.48 30.70
CA ARG A 8 -22.61 27.84 31.12
C ARG A 8 -22.66 27.32 32.57
N ILE A 9 -23.36 28.03 33.47
CA ILE A 9 -23.55 27.59 34.85
C ILE A 9 -24.53 26.42 34.90
N PHE A 10 -25.60 26.45 34.08
CA PHE A 10 -26.54 25.34 34.00
C PHE A 10 -25.89 24.07 33.45
N PHE A 11 -25.02 24.19 32.44
CA PHE A 11 -24.27 23.04 31.90
C PHE A 11 -23.24 22.48 32.90
N LEU A 12 -22.60 23.34 33.69
CA LEU A 12 -21.67 22.90 34.75
C LEU A 12 -22.41 22.22 35.92
N LEU A 13 -23.60 22.69 36.27
CA LEU A 13 -24.43 22.06 37.28
C LEU A 13 -24.98 20.70 36.81
N LEU A 14 -25.36 20.58 35.55
CA LEU A 14 -25.78 19.31 34.95
C LEU A 14 -24.66 18.28 34.89
N LEU A 15 -23.41 18.74 34.63
CA LEU A 15 -22.20 17.87 34.62
C LEU A 15 -21.84 17.40 36.05
N LEU A 16 -22.07 18.24 37.07
CA LEU A 16 -21.87 17.86 38.48
C LEU A 16 -22.93 16.88 39.01
N ILE A 17 -24.15 16.99 38.52
CA ILE A 17 -25.24 16.06 38.88
C ILE A 17 -25.05 14.70 38.17
N SER A 18 -24.57 14.67 36.93
CA SER A 18 -24.26 13.42 36.23
C SER A 18 -23.07 12.67 36.86
N CYS A 19 -22.10 13.38 37.42
CA CYS A 19 -20.95 12.75 38.12
C CYS A 19 -21.37 12.09 39.44
N ASN A 20 -22.40 12.59 40.11
CA ASN A 20 -22.88 11.98 41.36
C ASN A 20 -23.83 10.79 41.17
N LEU A 21 -24.42 10.62 39.97
CA LEU A 21 -25.25 9.45 39.64
C LEU A 21 -24.41 8.24 39.20
N PHE A 22 -23.13 8.43 38.77
CA PHE A 22 -22.24 7.33 38.41
C PHE A 22 -21.52 6.69 39.62
N VAL A 23 -21.44 7.36 40.79
CA VAL A 23 -20.80 6.82 41.99
C VAL A 23 -21.71 5.89 42.80
N ALA A 24 -23.03 5.91 42.57
CA ALA A 24 -23.98 5.07 43.33
C ALA A 24 -24.25 3.67 42.74
N ALA A 25 -23.60 3.28 41.62
CA ALA A 25 -23.77 1.97 40.98
C ALA A 25 -22.58 1.04 41.05
N GLN A 26 -21.56 1.34 41.87
CA GLN A 26 -20.61 0.31 42.25
C GLN A 26 -21.24 -0.54 43.38
N LYS A 27 -22.13 -1.46 42.94
CA LYS A 27 -22.39 -2.64 43.73
C LYS A 27 -21.07 -3.29 44.04
N LEU A 28 -20.64 -3.25 45.29
CA LEU A 28 -19.63 -4.19 45.80
C LEU A 28 -20.16 -5.60 45.48
N THR A 29 -19.76 -6.15 44.36
CA THR A 29 -19.78 -7.58 44.19
C THR A 29 -18.72 -8.06 45.20
N SER A 30 -19.20 -8.52 46.33
CA SER A 30 -18.39 -9.40 47.16
C SER A 30 -17.82 -10.44 46.20
N THR A 31 -16.49 -10.42 46.00
CA THR A 31 -15.80 -11.59 45.46
C THR A 31 -16.35 -12.79 46.23
N PRO A 32 -16.94 -13.78 45.54
CA PRO A 32 -17.30 -15.00 46.20
C PRO A 32 -16.02 -15.45 46.92
N PRO A 33 -16.13 -15.92 48.19
CA PRO A 33 -14.96 -16.47 48.87
C PRO A 33 -14.31 -17.47 47.93
N PRO A 34 -12.95 -17.55 47.87
CA PRO A 34 -12.29 -18.52 46.99
C PRO A 34 -12.99 -19.85 47.24
N ALA A 35 -13.53 -20.42 46.17
CA ALA A 35 -14.21 -21.71 46.25
C ALA A 35 -13.24 -22.62 46.99
N ASN A 36 -13.68 -23.14 48.15
CA ASN A 36 -12.92 -24.11 48.88
C ASN A 36 -12.42 -25.13 47.88
N ASP A 37 -11.11 -25.22 47.73
CA ASP A 37 -10.43 -26.21 46.88
C ASP A 37 -10.68 -27.56 47.59
N SER A 38 -11.94 -28.04 47.47
CA SER A 38 -12.32 -29.35 47.95
C SER A 38 -11.47 -30.33 47.16
N VAL A 39 -10.66 -31.11 47.90
CA VAL A 39 -9.83 -32.17 47.33
C VAL A 39 -10.68 -32.98 46.34
N ARG A 40 -10.40 -32.80 45.07
CA ARG A 40 -11.14 -33.48 44.00
C ARG A 40 -10.57 -34.87 43.88
N ILE A 41 -11.41 -35.87 44.16
CA ILE A 41 -11.00 -37.27 44.15
C ILE A 41 -11.35 -37.86 42.80
N ILE A 42 -10.39 -38.57 42.21
CA ILE A 42 -10.61 -39.41 41.03
C ILE A 42 -11.53 -40.56 41.41
N GLN A 43 -12.74 -40.58 40.85
CA GLN A 43 -13.76 -41.59 41.07
C GLN A 43 -13.66 -42.67 40.01
N ILE A 44 -13.68 -43.94 40.42
CA ILE A 44 -13.79 -45.08 39.52
C ILE A 44 -15.28 -45.28 39.19
N VAL A 45 -15.66 -45.12 37.95
CA VAL A 45 -17.04 -45.35 37.49
C VAL A 45 -17.21 -46.76 36.93
N GLN A 46 -16.23 -47.25 36.17
CA GLN A 46 -16.27 -48.54 35.50
C GLN A 46 -14.87 -49.14 35.33
N GLY A 47 -14.78 -50.45 35.35
CA GLY A 47 -13.61 -51.26 35.01
C GLY A 47 -13.93 -52.75 35.14
N ASN A 48 -13.31 -53.57 34.30
CA ASN A 48 -13.57 -55.03 34.32
C ASN A 48 -12.83 -55.73 35.51
N SER A 49 -11.70 -55.18 35.94
CA SER A 49 -10.96 -55.67 37.09
C SER A 49 -10.39 -54.51 37.89
N LEU A 50 -10.38 -54.66 39.23
CA LEU A 50 -9.77 -53.72 40.17
C LEU A 50 -8.85 -54.49 41.11
N ARG A 51 -7.59 -54.05 41.20
CA ARG A 51 -6.64 -54.54 42.20
C ARG A 51 -6.18 -53.35 43.05
N SER A 52 -6.26 -53.49 44.38
CA SER A 52 -5.74 -52.51 45.30
C SER A 52 -4.55 -53.10 46.07
N LYS A 53 -3.44 -52.36 46.14
CA LYS A 53 -2.24 -52.76 46.86
C LYS A 53 -1.79 -51.60 47.73
N THR A 54 -1.76 -51.82 49.02
CA THR A 54 -1.16 -50.87 50.00
C THR A 54 0.34 -51.16 50.04
N ILE A 55 1.15 -50.15 49.76
CA ILE A 55 2.60 -50.26 49.70
C ILE A 55 3.19 -49.92 51.09
N ASP A 56 2.64 -48.91 51.74
CA ASP A 56 3.01 -48.43 53.07
C ASP A 56 1.77 -47.91 53.80
N SER A 57 1.95 -47.35 55.03
CA SER A 57 0.84 -46.91 55.88
C SER A 57 -0.04 -45.80 55.26
N VAL A 58 0.40 -45.12 54.20
CA VAL A 58 -0.29 -43.97 53.57
C VAL A 58 -0.52 -44.18 52.04
N THR A 59 0.30 -45.01 51.38
CA THR A 59 0.26 -45.16 49.91
C THR A 59 -0.54 -46.38 49.47
N THR A 60 -1.69 -46.15 48.86
CA THR A 60 -2.49 -47.19 48.22
C THR A 60 -2.49 -46.97 46.72
N ILE A 61 -2.14 -48.02 45.98
CA ILE A 61 -2.16 -48.03 44.49
C ILE A 61 -3.31 -48.93 44.05
N GLU A 62 -4.15 -48.36 43.21
CA GLU A 62 -5.27 -49.06 42.55
C GLU A 62 -4.95 -49.28 41.08
N THR A 63 -4.99 -50.49 40.59
CA THR A 63 -4.84 -50.83 39.18
C THR A 63 -6.17 -51.30 38.65
N ILE A 64 -6.66 -50.64 37.62
CA ILE A 64 -7.93 -50.93 36.96
C ILE A 64 -7.62 -51.35 35.53
N ALA A 65 -8.30 -52.39 35.03
CA ALA A 65 -8.10 -52.83 33.66
C ALA A 65 -9.43 -53.24 33.01
N GLY A 66 -9.51 -52.98 31.69
CA GLY A 66 -10.61 -53.30 30.79
C GLY A 66 -11.78 -52.31 30.86
N ASN A 67 -12.01 -51.55 29.78
CA ASN A 67 -13.08 -50.55 29.65
C ASN A 67 -13.17 -49.58 30.83
N VAL A 68 -12.04 -49.02 31.19
CA VAL A 68 -11.92 -48.13 32.37
C VAL A 68 -12.59 -46.79 32.09
N ILE A 69 -13.47 -46.39 33.01
CA ILE A 69 -14.07 -45.05 33.03
C ILE A 69 -13.83 -44.45 34.42
N LEU A 70 -13.19 -43.30 34.43
CA LEU A 70 -12.88 -42.53 35.64
C LEU A 70 -13.51 -41.14 35.52
N LYS A 71 -13.83 -40.51 36.61
CA LYS A 71 -14.48 -39.20 36.65
C LYS A 71 -13.87 -38.29 37.70
N GLU A 72 -13.66 -37.02 37.36
CA GLU A 72 -13.31 -35.95 38.27
C GLU A 72 -14.15 -34.71 37.95
N GLY A 73 -15.10 -34.42 38.82
CA GLY A 73 -16.07 -33.36 38.57
C GLY A 73 -16.87 -33.62 37.29
N ASN A 74 -16.77 -32.70 36.31
CA ASN A 74 -17.41 -32.84 34.99
C ASN A 74 -16.52 -33.48 33.90
N THR A 75 -15.26 -33.79 34.26
CA THR A 75 -14.32 -34.42 33.32
C THR A 75 -14.43 -35.93 33.40
N THR A 76 -14.57 -36.61 32.28
CA THR A 76 -14.58 -38.05 32.16
C THR A 76 -13.33 -38.52 31.44
N PHE A 77 -12.65 -39.50 32.02
CA PHE A 77 -11.49 -40.16 31.46
C PHE A 77 -11.87 -41.60 31.11
N SER A 78 -11.55 -42.08 29.92
CA SER A 78 -11.66 -43.48 29.55
C SER A 78 -10.34 -44.00 28.98
N CYS A 79 -10.02 -45.27 29.23
CA CYS A 79 -8.78 -45.91 28.76
C CYS A 79 -8.88 -47.43 28.87
N ASP A 80 -7.87 -48.13 28.34
CA ASP A 80 -7.83 -49.60 28.47
C ASP A 80 -7.42 -50.03 29.87
N SER A 81 -6.48 -49.33 30.50
CA SER A 81 -6.08 -49.56 31.89
C SER A 81 -5.58 -48.29 32.57
N ALA A 82 -5.70 -48.25 33.90
CA ALA A 82 -5.24 -47.11 34.70
C ALA A 82 -4.62 -47.56 36.02
N ILE A 83 -3.67 -46.80 36.49
CA ILE A 83 -3.05 -46.90 37.81
C ILE A 83 -3.35 -45.61 38.56
N ILE A 84 -4.01 -45.73 39.72
CA ILE A 84 -4.31 -44.57 40.59
C ILE A 84 -3.47 -44.66 41.86
N ASN A 85 -2.73 -43.61 42.16
CA ASN A 85 -2.06 -43.42 43.43
C ASN A 85 -2.92 -42.49 44.32
N ARG A 86 -3.52 -43.04 45.35
CA ARG A 86 -4.42 -42.32 46.25
C ARG A 86 -3.71 -41.29 47.14
N PHE A 87 -2.43 -41.54 47.47
CA PHE A 87 -1.65 -40.59 48.26
C PHE A 87 -1.29 -39.31 47.51
N THR A 88 -0.79 -39.45 46.27
CA THR A 88 -0.46 -38.31 45.41
C THR A 88 -1.66 -37.78 44.68
N ASN A 89 -2.81 -38.46 44.72
CA ASN A 89 -4.01 -38.14 43.96
C ASN A 89 -3.71 -38.01 42.44
N SER A 90 -2.92 -38.95 41.94
CA SER A 90 -2.51 -39.00 40.53
C SER A 90 -3.01 -40.27 39.84
N MET A 91 -3.15 -40.19 38.53
CA MET A 91 -3.61 -41.26 37.67
C MET A 91 -2.69 -41.38 36.45
N GLU A 92 -2.26 -42.61 36.16
CA GLU A 92 -1.56 -42.93 34.93
C GLU A 92 -2.45 -43.86 34.10
N ALA A 93 -2.79 -43.45 32.88
CA ALA A 93 -3.72 -44.14 31.99
C ALA A 93 -3.02 -44.61 30.72
N PHE A 94 -3.35 -45.83 30.30
CA PHE A 94 -2.70 -46.50 29.17
C PHE A 94 -3.74 -47.04 28.18
N GLY A 95 -3.45 -46.90 26.91
CA GLY A 95 -4.21 -47.40 25.77
C GLY A 95 -5.54 -46.69 25.56
N ASN A 96 -5.80 -46.22 24.36
CA ASN A 96 -7.03 -45.56 23.94
C ASN A 96 -7.54 -44.51 24.94
N VAL A 97 -6.62 -43.73 25.50
CA VAL A 97 -6.97 -42.70 26.47
C VAL A 97 -7.83 -41.65 25.80
N HIS A 98 -8.96 -41.32 26.41
CA HIS A 98 -9.88 -40.27 25.97
C HIS A 98 -10.29 -39.41 27.16
N ILE A 99 -10.09 -38.10 27.04
CA ILE A 99 -10.56 -37.08 27.98
C ILE A 99 -11.73 -36.35 27.34
N ASN A 100 -12.86 -36.33 28.04
CA ASN A 100 -14.04 -35.59 27.66
C ASN A 100 -14.34 -34.55 28.76
N GLN A 101 -14.25 -33.26 28.42
CA GLN A 101 -14.57 -32.15 29.28
C GLN A 101 -15.83 -31.44 28.77
N GLY A 102 -16.98 -32.13 28.82
CA GLY A 102 -18.25 -31.64 28.28
C GLY A 102 -18.28 -31.61 26.74
N ASP A 103 -19.18 -30.82 26.16
CA ASP A 103 -19.48 -30.84 24.71
C ASP A 103 -18.43 -30.17 23.80
N SER A 104 -17.33 -29.65 24.36
CA SER A 104 -16.49 -28.71 23.60
C SER A 104 -15.13 -29.25 23.14
N ILE A 105 -14.47 -30.10 23.93
CA ILE A 105 -13.11 -30.61 23.62
C ILE A 105 -13.01 -32.08 23.92
N ASN A 106 -12.54 -32.87 22.94
CA ASN A 106 -12.18 -34.25 23.08
C ASN A 106 -10.69 -34.41 22.83
N SER A 107 -9.97 -34.98 23.82
CA SER A 107 -8.53 -35.26 23.71
C SER A 107 -8.29 -36.75 23.75
N PHE A 108 -7.44 -37.25 22.84
CA PHE A 108 -7.08 -38.65 22.72
C PHE A 108 -5.56 -38.80 22.80
N SER A 109 -5.08 -39.93 23.39
CA SER A 109 -3.67 -40.30 23.42
C SER A 109 -3.52 -41.79 23.68
N GLN A 110 -2.30 -42.31 23.60
CA GLN A 110 -2.02 -43.72 24.02
C GLN A 110 -1.56 -43.78 25.46
N HIS A 111 -1.10 -42.68 26.02
CA HIS A 111 -0.66 -42.58 27.42
C HIS A 111 -1.00 -41.23 28.00
N MET A 112 -1.30 -41.18 29.31
CA MET A 112 -1.57 -39.95 30.04
C MET A 112 -1.13 -40.11 31.50
N LEU A 113 -0.46 -39.11 32.04
CA LEU A 113 -0.26 -38.91 33.48
C LEU A 113 -1.10 -37.68 33.90
N TYR A 114 -2.02 -37.88 34.83
CA TYR A 114 -2.88 -36.84 35.36
C TYR A 114 -2.66 -36.65 36.85
N THR A 115 -2.42 -35.39 37.27
CA THR A 115 -2.27 -34.97 38.68
C THR A 115 -3.51 -34.18 39.10
N ALA A 116 -4.40 -34.76 39.86
CA ALA A 116 -5.69 -34.15 40.20
C ALA A 116 -5.54 -32.91 41.13
N ASN A 117 -4.51 -32.84 41.97
CA ASN A 117 -4.24 -31.71 42.82
C ASN A 117 -3.88 -30.44 42.01
N ASP A 118 -3.04 -30.59 40.97
CA ASP A 118 -2.61 -29.52 40.08
C ASP A 118 -3.55 -29.36 38.89
N ARG A 119 -4.36 -30.39 38.60
CA ARG A 119 -5.23 -30.51 37.45
C ARG A 119 -4.46 -30.45 36.13
N ILE A 120 -3.27 -31.01 36.08
CA ILE A 120 -2.42 -31.07 34.88
C ILE A 120 -2.47 -32.47 34.31
N ALA A 121 -2.76 -32.56 32.99
CA ALA A 121 -2.70 -33.77 32.22
C ALA A 121 -1.50 -33.71 31.28
N HIS A 122 -0.57 -34.64 31.41
CA HIS A 122 0.53 -34.88 30.49
C HIS A 122 0.10 -36.04 29.55
N LEU A 123 -0.17 -35.70 28.29
CA LEU A 123 -0.55 -36.67 27.26
C LEU A 123 0.64 -36.92 26.34
N ASP A 124 0.90 -38.15 26.02
CA ASP A 124 1.92 -38.51 25.04
C ASP A 124 1.50 -39.70 24.15
N LYS A 125 2.24 -39.88 23.04
CA LYS A 125 2.00 -40.86 22.02
C LYS A 125 0.67 -40.70 21.28
N ASP A 126 0.77 -40.16 20.06
CA ASP A 126 -0.36 -39.94 19.16
C ASP A 126 -1.48 -39.07 19.74
N VAL A 127 -1.08 -37.97 20.36
CA VAL A 127 -2.02 -37.02 20.97
C VAL A 127 -2.84 -36.31 19.88
N LYS A 128 -4.17 -36.36 20.05
CA LYS A 128 -5.10 -35.68 19.15
C LYS A 128 -6.17 -34.93 19.95
N ILE A 129 -6.31 -33.62 19.70
CA ILE A 129 -7.44 -32.84 20.19
C ILE A 129 -8.39 -32.55 19.04
N ILE A 130 -9.68 -32.77 19.29
CA ILE A 130 -10.73 -32.52 18.28
C ILE A 130 -11.74 -31.55 18.89
N ASN A 131 -12.09 -30.52 18.13
CA ASN A 131 -13.23 -29.65 18.40
C ASN A 131 -14.12 -29.54 17.14
N LYS A 132 -15.22 -28.76 17.21
CA LYS A 132 -16.17 -28.59 16.10
C LYS A 132 -15.54 -27.99 14.83
N LYS A 133 -14.39 -27.28 14.93
CA LYS A 133 -13.77 -26.55 13.82
C LYS A 133 -12.54 -27.24 13.24
N GLY A 134 -11.84 -28.07 14.02
CA GLY A 134 -10.63 -28.71 13.53
C GLY A 134 -10.00 -29.68 14.52
N SER A 135 -8.78 -30.08 14.23
CA SER A 135 -8.01 -30.96 15.11
C SER A 135 -6.55 -30.53 15.20
N LEU A 136 -5.97 -30.72 16.39
CA LEU A 136 -4.53 -30.69 16.64
C LEU A 136 -4.01 -32.11 16.78
N GLN A 137 -2.90 -32.42 16.14
CA GLN A 137 -2.14 -33.67 16.28
C GLN A 137 -0.72 -33.35 16.74
N THR A 138 -0.23 -34.01 17.78
CA THR A 138 1.11 -33.84 18.32
C THR A 138 1.59 -35.11 19.01
N GLN A 139 2.87 -35.20 19.38
CA GLN A 139 3.39 -36.31 20.15
C GLN A 139 3.28 -36.09 21.65
N ASN A 140 3.35 -34.85 22.10
CA ASN A 140 3.33 -34.50 23.51
C ASN A 140 2.46 -33.24 23.74
N LEU A 141 1.63 -33.29 24.77
CA LEU A 141 0.77 -32.18 25.19
C LEU A 141 0.67 -32.13 26.70
N ASP A 142 0.97 -30.98 27.27
CA ASP A 142 0.69 -30.64 28.66
C ASP A 142 -0.56 -29.78 28.71
N TYR A 143 -1.61 -30.25 29.38
CA TYR A 143 -2.88 -29.55 29.46
C TYR A 143 -3.27 -29.25 30.90
N ASP A 144 -3.32 -27.98 31.24
CA ASP A 144 -3.83 -27.50 32.52
C ASP A 144 -5.35 -27.31 32.44
N LEU A 145 -6.08 -28.19 33.11
CA LEU A 145 -7.55 -28.17 33.16
C LEU A 145 -8.11 -27.06 34.06
N LYS A 146 -7.27 -26.39 34.86
CA LYS A 146 -7.68 -25.26 35.69
C LYS A 146 -7.69 -23.96 34.91
N THR A 147 -6.65 -23.73 34.13
CA THR A 147 -6.46 -22.53 33.31
C THR A 147 -6.90 -22.68 31.87
N ASN A 148 -7.30 -23.89 31.46
CA ASN A 148 -7.61 -24.25 30.07
C ASN A 148 -6.46 -23.95 29.08
N ILE A 149 -5.20 -24.09 29.54
CA ILE A 149 -4.01 -23.85 28.72
C ILE A 149 -3.38 -25.19 28.33
N GLY A 150 -3.19 -25.40 27.02
CA GLY A 150 -2.50 -26.56 26.48
C GLY A 150 -1.20 -26.17 25.79
N ASN A 151 -0.09 -26.84 26.14
CA ASN A 151 1.21 -26.66 25.53
C ASN A 151 1.64 -27.93 24.82
N TYR A 152 1.94 -27.84 23.52
CA TYR A 152 2.58 -28.93 22.81
C TYR A 152 4.02 -28.58 22.42
N TYR A 153 4.86 -29.60 22.33
CA TYR A 153 6.26 -29.54 21.93
C TYR A 153 6.61 -30.77 21.09
N ASN A 154 7.76 -30.72 20.40
CA ASN A 154 8.19 -31.78 19.48
C ASN A 154 7.33 -31.95 18.22
N GLY A 155 6.75 -30.83 17.75
CA GLY A 155 5.95 -30.76 16.54
C GLY A 155 4.45 -30.88 16.77
N GLY A 156 3.70 -30.02 16.09
CA GLY A 156 2.24 -30.03 16.07
C GLY A 156 1.72 -29.76 14.68
N LYS A 157 0.59 -30.40 14.35
CA LYS A 157 -0.15 -30.20 13.11
C LYS A 157 -1.60 -29.88 13.41
N VAL A 158 -2.02 -28.69 13.00
CA VAL A 158 -3.42 -28.26 13.10
C VAL A 158 -4.09 -28.40 11.73
N LEU A 159 -5.26 -28.98 11.71
CA LEU A 159 -6.12 -29.10 10.53
C LEU A 159 -7.42 -28.33 10.79
N ASN A 160 -7.74 -27.38 9.92
CA ASN A 160 -9.00 -26.64 9.92
C ASN A 160 -9.56 -26.57 8.49
N GLY A 161 -10.52 -27.41 8.18
CA GLY A 161 -11.02 -27.56 6.82
C GLY A 161 -9.92 -27.97 5.83
N LYS A 162 -9.60 -27.08 4.87
CA LYS A 162 -8.53 -27.29 3.87
C LYS A 162 -7.19 -26.68 4.30
N THR A 163 -7.16 -25.96 5.40
CA THR A 163 -5.96 -25.29 5.91
C THR A 163 -5.19 -26.22 6.83
N THR A 164 -3.90 -26.34 6.60
CA THR A 164 -2.96 -27.09 7.45
C THR A 164 -1.94 -26.12 8.01
N LEU A 165 -1.75 -26.16 9.33
CA LEU A 165 -0.69 -25.42 10.00
C LEU A 165 0.22 -26.39 10.75
N THR A 166 1.54 -26.22 10.63
CA THR A 166 2.56 -26.97 11.37
C THR A 166 3.48 -26.01 12.11
N SER A 167 3.95 -26.42 13.29
CA SER A 167 4.99 -25.71 14.04
C SER A 167 5.71 -26.68 14.98
N THR A 168 6.86 -26.28 15.53
CA THR A 168 7.59 -27.11 16.49
C THR A 168 6.91 -27.10 17.86
N GLU A 169 6.42 -25.94 18.29
CA GLU A 169 5.79 -25.71 19.60
C GLU A 169 4.52 -24.89 19.44
N GLY A 170 3.61 -25.00 20.39
CA GLY A 170 2.44 -24.12 20.46
C GLY A 170 1.76 -24.14 21.82
N THR A 171 1.07 -23.04 22.10
CA THR A 171 0.28 -22.84 23.31
C THR A 171 -1.16 -22.51 22.90
N TYR A 172 -2.11 -23.28 23.36
CA TYR A 172 -3.54 -23.04 23.19
C TYR A 172 -4.14 -22.44 24.46
N TYR A 173 -4.80 -21.30 24.32
CA TYR A 173 -5.53 -20.61 25.39
C TYR A 173 -7.02 -20.89 25.22
N GLY A 174 -7.56 -21.84 25.97
CA GLY A 174 -8.92 -22.33 25.76
C GLY A 174 -10.01 -21.29 26.04
N ASP A 175 -9.79 -20.30 26.89
CA ASP A 175 -10.77 -19.28 27.24
C ASP A 175 -10.88 -18.21 26.13
N THR A 176 -9.75 -17.72 25.61
CA THR A 176 -9.69 -16.70 24.54
C THR A 176 -9.77 -17.33 23.13
N LYS A 177 -9.62 -18.64 23.01
CA LYS A 177 -9.56 -19.38 21.75
C LYS A 177 -8.35 -19.03 20.88
N ASP A 178 -7.31 -18.49 21.49
CA ASP A 178 -6.05 -18.16 20.84
C ASP A 178 -5.11 -19.36 20.81
N VAL A 179 -4.40 -19.52 19.73
CA VAL A 179 -3.28 -20.46 19.58
C VAL A 179 -2.03 -19.69 19.21
N TYR A 180 -1.02 -19.77 20.06
CA TYR A 180 0.29 -19.20 19.77
C TYR A 180 1.23 -20.27 19.25
N PHE A 181 1.49 -20.26 17.95
CA PHE A 181 2.42 -21.15 17.28
C PHE A 181 3.83 -20.59 17.29
N LYS A 182 4.82 -21.43 17.57
CA LYS A 182 6.23 -21.03 17.72
C LYS A 182 7.14 -22.01 16.98
N LYS A 183 8.22 -21.44 16.45
CA LYS A 183 9.32 -22.14 15.77
C LYS A 183 8.87 -22.89 14.50
N ASN A 184 9.40 -22.46 13.37
CA ASN A 184 9.16 -23.08 12.07
C ASN A 184 7.68 -23.20 11.72
N VAL A 185 6.93 -22.11 11.88
CA VAL A 185 5.50 -22.08 11.57
C VAL A 185 5.29 -22.08 10.06
N HIS A 186 4.55 -23.07 9.57
CA HIS A 186 4.18 -23.18 8.16
C HIS A 186 2.68 -23.40 8.04
N LEU A 187 1.96 -22.44 7.47
CA LEU A 187 0.53 -22.55 7.19
C LEU A 187 0.32 -22.67 5.69
N VAL A 188 -0.40 -23.72 5.29
CA VAL A 188 -0.75 -24.00 3.90
C VAL A 188 -2.26 -23.96 3.76
N ASP A 189 -2.75 -23.10 2.89
CA ASP A 189 -4.15 -22.93 2.50
C ASP A 189 -4.22 -22.94 0.96
N PRO A 190 -5.34 -23.34 0.33
CA PRO A 190 -5.48 -23.28 -1.12
C PRO A 190 -5.22 -21.91 -1.76
N LYS A 191 -5.37 -20.80 -1.00
CA LYS A 191 -5.18 -19.44 -1.49
C LYS A 191 -3.81 -18.87 -1.16
N TYR A 192 -3.14 -19.35 -0.11
CA TYR A 192 -1.86 -18.78 0.35
C TYR A 192 -1.04 -19.78 1.14
N ASN A 193 0.25 -19.53 1.17
CA ASN A 193 1.25 -20.25 1.94
C ASN A 193 2.00 -19.24 2.81
N ILE A 194 2.04 -19.46 4.14
CA ILE A 194 2.65 -18.57 5.11
C ILE A 194 3.80 -19.29 5.80
N ILE A 195 4.97 -18.65 5.84
CA ILE A 195 6.16 -19.11 6.53
C ILE A 195 6.58 -18.02 7.51
N THR A 196 6.72 -18.39 8.78
CA THR A 196 7.11 -17.47 9.85
C THR A 196 7.75 -18.23 11.01
N ASP A 197 8.41 -17.51 11.92
CA ASP A 197 8.88 -18.13 13.17
C ASP A 197 7.76 -18.26 14.19
N SER A 198 6.90 -17.26 14.30
CA SER A 198 5.82 -17.25 15.30
C SER A 198 4.55 -16.59 14.76
N LEU A 199 3.40 -17.14 15.13
CA LEU A 199 2.08 -16.74 14.67
C LEU A 199 1.06 -16.86 15.80
N LEU A 200 0.19 -15.85 15.97
CA LEU A 200 -0.99 -15.94 16.81
C LEU A 200 -2.22 -16.15 15.93
N TYR A 201 -3.07 -17.12 16.27
CA TYR A 201 -4.31 -17.41 15.55
C TYR A 201 -5.47 -17.54 16.52
N ASN A 202 -6.48 -16.68 16.34
CA ASN A 202 -7.73 -16.81 17.07
C ASN A 202 -8.70 -17.70 16.28
N THR A 203 -9.06 -18.85 16.86
CA THR A 203 -9.87 -19.88 16.19
C THR A 203 -11.36 -19.52 16.09
N ASP A 204 -11.87 -18.59 16.90
CA ASP A 204 -13.26 -18.13 16.85
C ASP A 204 -13.44 -16.99 15.86
N ALA A 205 -12.58 -16.01 15.91
CA ALA A 205 -12.59 -14.86 15.01
C ALA A 205 -12.05 -15.22 13.61
N ASP A 206 -11.33 -16.33 13.46
CA ASP A 206 -10.51 -16.68 12.28
C ASP A 206 -9.51 -15.55 11.93
N LEU A 207 -8.90 -14.97 12.97
CA LEU A 207 -7.96 -13.87 12.87
C LEU A 207 -6.52 -14.38 13.06
N VAL A 208 -5.69 -14.12 12.06
CA VAL A 208 -4.24 -14.36 12.12
C VAL A 208 -3.53 -13.06 12.49
N THR A 209 -2.59 -13.13 13.45
CA THR A 209 -1.73 -11.99 13.81
C THR A 209 -0.27 -12.36 13.57
N PHE A 210 0.39 -11.58 12.73
CA PHE A 210 1.81 -11.71 12.41
C PHE A 210 2.62 -10.91 13.43
N ILE A 211 3.56 -11.55 14.12
CA ILE A 211 4.33 -10.96 15.22
C ILE A 211 5.84 -11.06 15.00
N THR A 212 6.26 -11.77 13.97
CA THR A 212 7.65 -11.92 13.52
C THR A 212 7.75 -11.80 12.02
N GLY A 213 8.97 -11.80 11.47
CA GLY A 213 9.19 -11.80 10.03
C GLY A 213 8.41 -12.92 9.34
N THR A 214 7.44 -12.52 8.53
CA THR A 214 6.47 -13.42 7.88
C THR A 214 6.52 -13.25 6.37
N TYR A 215 6.63 -14.36 5.66
CA TYR A 215 6.53 -14.42 4.21
C TYR A 215 5.23 -15.11 3.81
N ILE A 216 4.40 -14.41 3.06
CA ILE A 216 3.10 -14.89 2.56
C ILE A 216 3.20 -14.99 1.04
N LYS A 217 2.95 -16.17 0.50
CA LYS A 217 2.90 -16.42 -0.95
C LYS A 217 1.48 -16.75 -1.36
N SER A 218 0.92 -15.96 -2.27
CA SER A 218 -0.38 -16.23 -2.89
C SER A 218 -0.21 -16.40 -4.40
N PRO A 219 -0.60 -17.54 -4.99
CA PRO A 219 -0.47 -17.76 -6.43
C PRO A 219 -1.20 -16.73 -7.28
N ASN A 220 -2.30 -16.18 -6.77
CA ASN A 220 -3.19 -15.28 -7.50
C ASN A 220 -2.98 -13.80 -7.14
N SER A 221 -2.32 -13.50 -6.02
CA SER A 221 -2.20 -12.12 -5.51
C SER A 221 -0.76 -11.64 -5.40
N GLY A 222 0.22 -12.54 -5.46
CA GLY A 222 1.63 -12.23 -5.31
C GLY A 222 2.19 -12.57 -3.94
N ASN A 223 3.26 -11.91 -3.53
CA ASN A 223 3.99 -12.18 -2.31
C ASN A 223 3.90 -10.99 -1.35
N VAL A 224 3.85 -11.28 -0.05
CA VAL A 224 3.93 -10.26 1.01
C VAL A 224 5.05 -10.64 1.96
N TYR A 225 5.87 -9.67 2.31
CA TYR A 225 6.79 -9.75 3.44
C TYR A 225 6.38 -8.71 4.48
N THR A 226 6.16 -9.15 5.71
CA THR A 226 5.77 -8.29 6.83
C THR A 226 6.42 -8.75 8.12
N THR A 227 6.62 -7.84 9.06
CA THR A 227 7.08 -8.15 10.42
C THR A 227 5.97 -7.99 11.46
N GLN A 228 4.87 -7.33 11.06
CA GLN A 228 3.73 -7.07 11.92
C GLN A 228 2.47 -6.92 11.06
N GLY A 229 1.37 -7.50 11.52
CA GLY A 229 0.09 -7.34 10.83
C GLY A 229 -0.99 -8.28 11.31
N THR A 230 -2.16 -8.16 10.71
CA THR A 230 -3.32 -9.03 10.97
C THR A 230 -3.99 -9.41 9.67
N TYR A 231 -4.62 -10.59 9.66
CA TYR A 231 -5.45 -11.03 8.54
C TYR A 231 -6.71 -11.71 9.05
N ASP A 232 -7.84 -11.09 8.78
CA ASP A 232 -9.18 -11.65 9.05
C ASP A 232 -9.58 -12.57 7.88
N LEU A 233 -9.52 -13.87 8.11
CA LEU A 233 -9.79 -14.90 7.11
C LEU A 233 -11.26 -14.95 6.68
N LYS A 234 -12.19 -14.53 7.56
CA LYS A 234 -13.63 -14.47 7.25
C LYS A 234 -13.97 -13.29 6.36
N LYS A 235 -13.46 -12.11 6.72
CA LYS A 235 -13.77 -10.86 6.02
C LYS A 235 -12.86 -10.64 4.82
N GLY A 236 -11.73 -11.34 4.72
CA GLY A 236 -10.71 -11.11 3.69
C GLY A 236 -10.03 -9.74 3.82
N LYS A 237 -9.87 -9.26 5.07
CA LYS A 237 -9.22 -7.97 5.36
C LYS A 237 -7.85 -8.21 5.98
N ALA A 238 -6.83 -7.58 5.41
CA ALA A 238 -5.47 -7.62 5.92
C ALA A 238 -4.98 -6.23 6.30
N PHE A 239 -4.17 -6.17 7.34
CA PHE A 239 -3.40 -5.01 7.74
C PHE A 239 -1.95 -5.42 7.93
N PHE A 240 -1.01 -4.64 7.37
CA PHE A 240 0.42 -4.85 7.49
C PHE A 240 1.09 -3.54 7.92
N GLY A 241 1.92 -3.61 8.96
CA GLY A 241 2.69 -2.49 9.48
C GLY A 241 4.20 -2.61 9.22
N ASN A 242 4.98 -1.69 9.79
CA ASN A 242 6.46 -1.73 9.79
C ASN A 242 7.09 -1.91 8.41
N HIS A 243 6.76 -1.03 7.47
CA HIS A 243 7.35 -1.03 6.11
C HIS A 243 7.24 -2.38 5.38
N SER A 244 6.08 -3.00 5.45
CA SER A 244 5.81 -4.22 4.72
C SER A 244 6.01 -4.04 3.22
N VAL A 245 6.35 -5.13 2.53
CA VAL A 245 6.57 -5.16 1.08
C VAL A 245 5.56 -6.10 0.45
N ILE A 246 4.82 -5.60 -0.52
CA ILE A 246 3.90 -6.40 -1.34
C ILE A 246 4.42 -6.40 -2.77
N GLN A 247 4.60 -7.57 -3.33
CA GLN A 247 4.93 -7.76 -4.75
C GLN A 247 3.80 -8.55 -5.41
N ASP A 248 3.10 -7.92 -6.35
CA ASP A 248 2.02 -8.59 -7.07
C ASP A 248 2.55 -9.49 -8.21
N THR A 249 1.65 -10.24 -8.83
CA THR A 249 1.97 -11.14 -9.95
C THR A 249 2.30 -10.40 -11.25
N SER A 250 2.04 -9.09 -11.34
CA SER A 250 2.33 -8.26 -12.52
C SER A 250 3.69 -7.57 -12.45
N GLY A 251 4.43 -7.74 -11.35
CA GLY A 251 5.74 -7.12 -11.13
C GLY A 251 5.66 -5.73 -10.48
N VAL A 252 4.49 -5.34 -9.98
CA VAL A 252 4.35 -4.12 -9.17
C VAL A 252 4.77 -4.41 -7.74
N THR A 253 5.66 -3.58 -7.20
CA THR A 253 6.10 -3.63 -5.80
C THR A 253 5.54 -2.43 -5.06
N SER A 254 4.92 -2.67 -3.91
CA SER A 254 4.36 -1.64 -3.03
C SER A 254 4.99 -1.71 -1.65
N THR A 255 5.37 -0.56 -1.10
CA THR A 255 5.89 -0.42 0.26
C THR A 255 5.23 0.77 0.94
N ALA A 256 4.96 0.70 2.24
CA ALA A 256 4.49 1.80 3.06
C ALA A 256 4.71 1.49 4.54
N GLU A 257 4.59 2.48 5.41
CA GLU A 257 4.59 2.25 6.86
C GLU A 257 3.42 1.39 7.29
N ASN A 258 2.23 1.67 6.75
CA ASN A 258 1.01 0.92 7.00
C ASN A 258 0.30 0.60 5.69
N MET A 259 -0.23 -0.60 5.58
CA MET A 259 -0.99 -1.06 4.43
C MET A 259 -2.24 -1.79 4.89
N ALA A 260 -3.38 -1.42 4.36
CA ALA A 260 -4.63 -2.14 4.53
C ALA A 260 -5.12 -2.68 3.20
N PHE A 261 -5.65 -3.88 3.19
CA PHE A 261 -6.16 -4.54 2.01
C PHE A 261 -7.51 -5.20 2.29
N ASP A 262 -8.46 -5.03 1.39
CA ASP A 262 -9.77 -5.66 1.43
C ASP A 262 -9.99 -6.49 0.14
N GLU A 263 -10.01 -7.80 0.27
CA GLU A 263 -10.21 -8.73 -0.87
C GLU A 263 -11.58 -8.57 -1.53
N GLN A 264 -12.62 -8.23 -0.75
CA GLN A 264 -13.99 -8.15 -1.25
C GLN A 264 -14.16 -6.93 -2.16
N THR A 265 -13.63 -5.79 -1.77
CA THR A 265 -13.66 -4.57 -2.59
C THR A 265 -12.52 -4.52 -3.60
N GLY A 266 -11.41 -5.19 -3.32
CA GLY A 266 -10.16 -5.12 -4.08
C GLY A 266 -9.39 -3.83 -3.84
N ILE A 267 -9.70 -3.11 -2.75
CA ILE A 267 -9.04 -1.84 -2.40
C ILE A 267 -7.85 -2.12 -1.50
N ALA A 268 -6.71 -1.54 -1.85
CA ALA A 268 -5.53 -1.42 -1.00
C ALA A 268 -5.32 0.05 -0.66
N GLN A 269 -5.03 0.32 0.61
CA GLN A 269 -4.66 1.64 1.13
C GLN A 269 -3.24 1.55 1.69
N LEU A 270 -2.38 2.45 1.26
CA LEU A 270 -0.99 2.57 1.69
C LEU A 270 -0.83 3.94 2.36
N GLU A 271 -0.26 3.97 3.55
CA GLU A 271 -0.06 5.20 4.32
C GLU A 271 1.36 5.27 4.91
N GLY A 272 1.91 6.47 4.91
CA GLY A 272 3.26 6.77 5.39
C GLY A 272 4.33 6.33 4.40
N ASN A 273 5.01 7.29 3.76
CA ASN A 273 6.10 7.05 2.80
C ASN A 273 5.77 5.94 1.78
N ALA A 274 4.53 5.97 1.27
CA ALA A 274 4.04 4.96 0.35
C ALA A 274 4.76 5.05 -1.00
N VAL A 275 5.27 3.92 -1.49
CA VAL A 275 5.93 3.80 -2.79
C VAL A 275 5.30 2.65 -3.56
N VAL A 276 4.83 2.93 -4.75
CA VAL A 276 4.37 1.92 -5.73
C VAL A 276 5.28 1.98 -6.94
N ARG A 277 6.00 0.91 -7.20
CA ARG A 277 6.93 0.77 -8.33
C ARG A 277 6.40 -0.26 -9.31
N ASP A 278 6.17 0.18 -10.54
CA ASP A 278 5.81 -0.67 -11.67
C ASP A 278 7.03 -0.78 -12.60
N THR A 279 7.69 -1.94 -12.58
CA THR A 279 8.89 -2.19 -13.38
C THR A 279 8.57 -2.47 -14.84
N VAL A 280 7.36 -2.91 -15.13
CA VAL A 280 6.90 -3.20 -16.51
C VAL A 280 6.57 -1.91 -17.25
N ASN A 281 5.86 -0.99 -16.61
CA ASN A 281 5.49 0.29 -17.19
C ASN A 281 6.52 1.40 -16.89
N HIS A 282 7.58 1.10 -16.14
CA HIS A 282 8.69 2.00 -15.80
C HIS A 282 8.26 3.28 -15.09
N PHE A 283 7.35 3.18 -14.13
CA PHE A 283 7.01 4.31 -13.27
C PHE A 283 7.16 3.98 -11.79
N THR A 284 7.39 4.99 -10.99
CA THR A 284 7.33 4.93 -9.52
C THR A 284 6.43 6.06 -9.03
N MET A 285 5.47 5.74 -8.19
CA MET A 285 4.63 6.71 -7.49
C MET A 285 5.03 6.74 -6.02
N VAL A 286 5.25 7.92 -5.50
CA VAL A 286 5.58 8.18 -4.08
C VAL A 286 4.52 9.12 -3.52
N ALA A 287 3.97 8.83 -2.36
CA ALA A 287 3.02 9.71 -1.68
C ALA A 287 2.92 9.35 -0.19
N ASN A 288 2.35 10.23 0.63
CA ASN A 288 2.00 9.82 2.00
C ASN A 288 0.73 8.99 2.09
N GLN A 289 -0.10 9.01 1.02
CA GLN A 289 -1.29 8.16 0.94
C GLN A 289 -1.55 7.74 -0.50
N ILE A 290 -1.70 6.42 -0.72
CA ILE A 290 -2.04 5.83 -2.01
C ILE A 290 -3.20 4.85 -1.83
N PHE A 291 -4.25 5.00 -2.63
CA PHE A 291 -5.33 4.04 -2.78
C PHE A 291 -5.18 3.33 -4.12
N TYR A 292 -5.17 2.02 -4.10
CA TYR A 292 -5.18 1.18 -5.29
C TYR A 292 -6.42 0.32 -5.31
N ASN A 293 -7.17 0.34 -6.39
CA ASN A 293 -8.30 -0.57 -6.59
C ASN A 293 -7.95 -1.60 -7.68
N LYS A 294 -7.74 -2.84 -7.26
CA LYS A 294 -7.37 -3.95 -8.16
C LYS A 294 -8.45 -4.26 -9.19
N LYS A 295 -9.74 -4.11 -8.84
CA LYS A 295 -10.86 -4.45 -9.73
C LYS A 295 -11.01 -3.47 -10.89
N SER A 296 -10.87 -2.17 -10.61
CA SER A 296 -10.92 -1.10 -11.60
C SER A 296 -9.54 -0.75 -12.18
N ASN A 297 -8.47 -1.29 -11.61
CA ASN A 297 -7.08 -0.96 -11.93
C ASN A 297 -6.80 0.55 -11.87
N THR A 298 -7.27 1.19 -10.80
CA THR A 298 -7.11 2.63 -10.58
C THR A 298 -6.20 2.90 -9.39
N ILE A 299 -5.43 3.96 -9.48
CA ILE A 299 -4.53 4.46 -8.43
C ILE A 299 -4.91 5.90 -8.15
N LEU A 300 -5.11 6.24 -6.88
CA LEU A 300 -5.27 7.60 -6.38
C LEU A 300 -4.17 7.85 -5.36
N ALA A 301 -3.35 8.88 -5.59
CA ALA A 301 -2.31 9.28 -4.67
C ALA A 301 -2.55 10.73 -4.21
N THR A 302 -2.43 10.95 -2.90
CA THR A 302 -2.66 12.23 -2.22
C THR A 302 -1.58 12.49 -1.17
N ARG A 303 -1.59 13.67 -0.57
CA ARG A 303 -0.62 14.08 0.45
C ARG A 303 0.82 14.06 -0.09
N LYS A 304 1.11 15.05 -0.94
CA LYS A 304 2.39 15.26 -1.63
C LYS A 304 2.76 14.09 -2.57
N PRO A 305 1.89 13.74 -3.52
CA PRO A 305 2.20 12.69 -4.46
C PRO A 305 3.21 13.15 -5.51
N VAL A 306 4.15 12.28 -5.85
CA VAL A 306 5.10 12.45 -6.94
C VAL A 306 5.11 11.20 -7.81
N LEU A 307 4.88 11.37 -9.09
CA LEU A 307 5.01 10.33 -10.10
C LEU A 307 6.34 10.49 -10.84
N ILE A 308 7.10 9.44 -10.93
CA ILE A 308 8.42 9.40 -11.55
C ILE A 308 8.38 8.46 -12.75
N PHE A 309 8.57 9.00 -13.94
CA PHE A 309 8.75 8.23 -15.16
C PHE A 309 10.24 8.05 -15.44
N VAL A 310 10.70 6.81 -15.50
CA VAL A 310 12.09 6.50 -15.83
C VAL A 310 12.21 6.25 -17.34
N ASN A 311 13.09 6.99 -18.00
CA ASN A 311 13.35 6.78 -19.44
C ASN A 311 14.08 5.44 -19.64
N GLN A 312 13.76 4.73 -20.75
CA GLN A 312 14.38 3.43 -21.08
C GLN A 312 15.91 3.46 -21.17
N LYS A 313 16.51 4.63 -21.42
CA LYS A 313 17.96 4.82 -21.47
C LYS A 313 18.60 5.10 -20.12
N GLY A 314 17.80 5.16 -19.03
CA GLY A 314 18.28 5.34 -17.66
C GLY A 314 18.92 6.69 -17.32
N LYS A 315 18.95 7.65 -18.26
CA LYS A 315 19.66 8.92 -18.07
C LYS A 315 18.79 10.08 -17.65
N ASP A 316 17.47 10.08 -18.00
CA ASP A 316 16.58 11.20 -17.70
C ASP A 316 15.27 10.68 -17.10
N SER A 317 14.94 11.17 -15.92
CA SER A 317 13.63 10.90 -15.29
C SER A 317 12.77 12.14 -15.35
N THR A 318 11.48 11.95 -15.58
CA THR A 318 10.48 13.02 -15.49
C THR A 318 9.70 12.85 -14.20
N PHE A 319 9.66 13.90 -13.40
CA PHE A 319 8.95 13.97 -12.13
C PHE A 319 7.71 14.82 -12.31
N VAL A 320 6.58 14.34 -11.80
CA VAL A 320 5.30 15.05 -11.82
C VAL A 320 4.73 15.07 -10.42
N SER A 321 4.48 16.25 -9.87
CA SER A 321 3.78 16.42 -8.59
C SER A 321 2.51 17.25 -8.77
N ALA A 322 1.56 17.06 -7.86
CA ALA A 322 0.30 17.81 -7.77
C ALA A 322 -0.29 17.62 -6.37
N ASP A 323 -1.42 18.24 -6.05
CA ASP A 323 -2.13 17.93 -4.81
C ASP A 323 -2.72 16.52 -4.84
N THR A 324 -3.17 16.09 -6.02
CA THR A 324 -3.74 14.75 -6.26
C THR A 324 -3.29 14.20 -7.59
N LEU A 325 -2.86 12.94 -7.61
CA LEU A 325 -2.56 12.17 -8.82
C LEU A 325 -3.52 10.99 -8.93
N TYR A 326 -4.11 10.83 -10.10
CA TYR A 326 -5.03 9.75 -10.41
C TYR A 326 -4.65 9.04 -11.70
N SER A 327 -4.65 7.72 -11.71
CA SER A 327 -4.41 6.91 -12.90
C SER A 327 -5.41 5.78 -12.99
N GLY A 328 -5.84 5.47 -14.19
CA GLY A 328 -6.77 4.38 -14.45
C GLY A 328 -6.63 3.81 -15.85
N ILE A 329 -7.51 2.88 -16.16
CA ILE A 329 -7.60 2.24 -17.48
C ILE A 329 -8.97 2.53 -18.07
N VAL A 330 -8.99 3.01 -19.31
CA VAL A 330 -10.21 3.16 -20.10
C VAL A 330 -10.26 2.04 -21.12
N LYS A 331 -11.37 1.33 -21.19
CA LYS A 331 -11.66 0.45 -22.30
C LYS A 331 -12.25 1.30 -23.43
N PRO A 332 -11.72 1.24 -24.66
CA PRO A 332 -12.35 1.90 -25.78
C PRO A 332 -13.77 1.37 -25.92
N THR A 333 -14.77 2.24 -25.82
CA THR A 333 -16.15 1.85 -26.10
C THR A 333 -16.29 1.85 -27.62
N PRO A 334 -16.58 0.72 -28.29
CA PRO A 334 -16.87 0.73 -29.70
C PRO A 334 -18.10 1.60 -29.93
N MET A 335 -17.98 2.65 -30.74
CA MET A 335 -19.15 3.45 -31.09
C MET A 335 -20.09 2.63 -31.99
N PRO A 336 -21.39 2.57 -31.71
CA PRO A 336 -22.33 1.93 -32.62
C PRO A 336 -22.30 2.69 -33.96
N GLY A 337 -21.79 2.07 -35.04
CA GLY A 337 -21.93 2.57 -36.41
C GLY A 337 -20.70 3.20 -37.07
N GLU A 338 -19.52 3.20 -36.48
CA GLU A 338 -18.30 3.71 -37.15
C GLU A 338 -17.64 2.64 -38.03
N LYS A 339 -18.23 2.40 -39.21
CA LYS A 339 -17.48 1.88 -40.35
C LYS A 339 -16.66 3.03 -40.93
N ASN A 340 -15.34 2.94 -40.79
CA ASN A 340 -14.29 3.66 -41.52
C ASN A 340 -14.66 5.03 -42.13
N SER A 341 -14.51 6.12 -41.36
CA SER A 341 -14.43 7.46 -41.92
C SER A 341 -13.27 8.23 -41.25
N PRO A 342 -12.25 8.64 -42.01
CA PRO A 342 -11.12 9.38 -41.49
C PRO A 342 -11.42 10.89 -41.53
N LYS A 343 -12.28 11.41 -40.66
CA LYS A 343 -12.43 12.87 -40.47
C LYS A 343 -13.34 13.16 -39.27
N ASN A 344 -12.75 13.48 -38.14
CA ASN A 344 -13.27 14.45 -37.18
C ASN A 344 -12.45 14.47 -35.85
N ASP A 345 -11.19 14.86 -35.97
CA ASP A 345 -10.32 15.09 -34.79
C ASP A 345 -10.87 16.19 -33.87
N SER A 346 -11.59 17.19 -34.41
CA SER A 346 -12.13 18.30 -33.62
C SER A 346 -13.32 17.91 -32.72
N LEU A 347 -14.18 16.99 -33.17
CA LEU A 347 -15.30 16.48 -32.36
C LEU A 347 -14.84 15.47 -31.30
N ARG A 348 -13.78 14.71 -31.59
CA ARG A 348 -13.16 13.80 -30.67
C ARG A 348 -12.44 14.55 -29.55
N GLN A 349 -11.80 15.68 -29.84
CA GLN A 349 -11.20 16.59 -28.87
C GLN A 349 -12.25 17.26 -27.97
N LYS A 350 -13.39 17.70 -28.54
CA LYS A 350 -14.47 18.33 -27.77
C LYS A 350 -15.12 17.36 -26.76
N ARG A 351 -15.34 16.10 -27.13
CA ARG A 351 -15.88 15.07 -26.23
C ARG A 351 -14.89 14.64 -25.16
N LYS A 352 -13.56 14.69 -25.42
CA LYS A 352 -12.54 14.42 -24.40
C LYS A 352 -12.44 15.56 -23.36
N LEU A 353 -12.74 16.80 -23.75
CA LEU A 353 -12.80 17.95 -22.84
C LEU A 353 -14.03 17.91 -21.92
N ASP A 354 -15.16 17.37 -22.37
CA ASP A 354 -16.38 17.22 -21.56
C ASP A 354 -16.25 16.16 -20.44
N PHE A 355 -15.18 15.34 -20.45
CA PHE A 355 -14.88 14.37 -19.40
C PHE A 355 -14.35 15.01 -18.10
N PHE A 356 -14.03 16.31 -18.14
CA PHE A 356 -13.62 17.11 -16.98
C PHE A 356 -14.79 17.74 -16.22
N SER A 357 -16.04 17.35 -16.50
CA SER A 357 -17.17 17.81 -15.69
C SER A 357 -17.06 17.24 -14.26
N ASP A 358 -17.43 18.04 -13.27
CA ASP A 358 -17.35 17.86 -11.80
C ASP A 358 -17.80 16.50 -11.22
N THR A 359 -18.40 15.63 -12.04
CA THR A 359 -18.93 14.33 -11.61
C THR A 359 -17.86 13.34 -11.14
N THR A 360 -16.62 13.43 -11.62
CA THR A 360 -15.56 12.50 -11.23
C THR A 360 -14.98 12.84 -9.85
N LEU A 361 -14.89 14.13 -9.54
CA LEU A 361 -14.42 14.62 -8.24
C LEU A 361 -15.48 14.37 -7.15
N SER A 362 -16.77 14.55 -7.46
CA SER A 362 -17.86 14.26 -6.52
C SER A 362 -17.97 12.77 -6.18
N TYR A 363 -17.69 11.89 -7.13
CA TYR A 363 -17.69 10.44 -6.90
C TYR A 363 -16.53 9.99 -6.02
N ILE A 364 -15.35 10.59 -6.15
CA ILE A 364 -14.17 10.30 -5.32
C ILE A 364 -14.35 10.88 -3.91
N SER A 365 -14.89 12.10 -3.80
CA SER A 365 -15.17 12.77 -2.53
C SER A 365 -16.22 12.02 -1.69
N ASN A 366 -17.28 11.50 -2.32
CA ASN A 366 -18.32 10.74 -1.62
C ASN A 366 -17.91 9.31 -1.21
N LYS A 367 -16.80 8.77 -1.74
CA LYS A 367 -16.27 7.47 -1.30
C LYS A 367 -15.19 7.57 -0.23
N ASN A 368 -14.65 8.74 0.06
CA ASN A 368 -13.73 8.95 1.19
C ASN A 368 -14.40 8.78 2.57
N ASN A 369 -15.73 8.63 2.62
CA ASN A 369 -16.48 8.29 3.84
C ASN A 369 -16.65 6.78 4.08
N ILE A 370 -15.93 5.91 3.39
CA ILE A 370 -16.01 4.45 3.56
C ILE A 370 -14.94 3.93 4.55
N VAL A 371 -14.49 4.72 5.48
CA VAL A 371 -13.69 4.20 6.60
C VAL A 371 -14.06 4.96 7.86
N ALA A 372 -15.22 4.71 8.38
CA ALA A 372 -15.56 4.82 9.79
C ALA A 372 -16.94 4.22 9.99
N ASP A 373 -17.01 2.92 10.09
CA ASP A 373 -18.09 2.30 10.85
C ASP A 373 -17.60 2.26 12.30
N ASP A 374 -18.15 3.16 13.12
CA ASP A 374 -17.73 3.45 14.50
C ASP A 374 -17.88 2.28 15.49
N ASN A 375 -18.08 1.06 15.02
CA ASN A 375 -18.28 -0.13 15.86
C ASN A 375 -17.20 -1.21 15.75
N ASP A 376 -16.14 -1.03 14.96
CA ASP A 376 -15.03 -1.98 14.93
C ASP A 376 -13.78 -1.39 15.65
N SER A 377 -13.64 -1.75 16.89
CA SER A 377 -12.63 -1.39 17.90
C SER A 377 -11.15 -1.66 17.48
N CYS A 378 -10.87 -1.94 16.21
CA CYS A 378 -9.55 -2.31 15.75
C CYS A 378 -8.72 -1.17 15.13
N CYS A 379 -9.33 -0.01 14.83
CA CYS A 379 -8.65 1.14 14.20
C CYS A 379 -8.35 2.32 15.14
N LEU A 380 -8.70 2.27 16.43
CA LEU A 380 -8.66 3.44 17.34
C LEU A 380 -7.54 3.42 18.38
N LYS A 381 -6.41 2.76 18.17
CA LYS A 381 -5.25 2.85 19.12
C LYS A 381 -3.97 3.43 18.54
N ALA A 382 -4.01 4.14 17.43
CA ALA A 382 -2.82 4.79 16.87
C ALA A 382 -2.66 6.28 17.25
N ASP A 383 -3.67 6.93 17.83
CA ASP A 383 -3.66 8.40 18.04
C ASP A 383 -3.14 8.89 19.40
N SER A 384 -2.61 8.03 20.29
CA SER A 384 -2.20 8.48 21.63
C SER A 384 -0.68 8.51 21.90
N LEU A 385 0.19 8.40 20.89
CA LEU A 385 1.65 8.44 21.08
C LEU A 385 2.40 9.56 20.33
N LEU A 386 1.71 10.61 19.88
CA LEU A 386 2.34 11.77 19.21
C LEU A 386 2.32 13.03 20.11
N ASN A 387 2.75 12.93 21.34
CA ASN A 387 3.10 14.10 22.15
C ASN A 387 4.27 13.77 23.08
N GLN A 388 5.47 13.67 22.51
CA GLN A 388 6.70 14.00 23.25
C GLN A 388 7.61 14.80 22.33
N LYS A 389 7.77 16.06 22.70
CA LYS A 389 8.81 16.94 22.20
C LYS A 389 10.16 16.41 22.69
N ASP A 390 11.07 16.13 21.76
CA ASP A 390 12.49 16.19 22.05
C ASP A 390 13.22 16.93 20.95
N THR A 391 13.79 18.03 21.38
CA THR A 391 14.72 18.88 20.65
C THR A 391 16.10 18.23 20.63
N ALA A 392 16.59 17.83 19.45
CA ALA A 392 18.02 17.73 19.19
C ALA A 392 18.34 17.70 17.69
N ALA A 393 19.06 18.73 17.29
CA ALA A 393 20.08 18.82 16.22
C ALA A 393 19.97 17.97 14.95
N GLY A 394 19.94 18.68 13.81
CA GLY A 394 19.96 18.22 12.44
C GLY A 394 21.00 17.14 12.10
N LYS A 395 20.52 16.15 11.38
CA LYS A 395 21.30 15.38 10.42
C LYS A 395 20.41 15.17 9.19
N GLU A 396 20.92 15.61 8.05
CA GLU A 396 20.38 15.32 6.73
C GLU A 396 20.14 13.82 6.59
N ILE A 397 18.89 13.42 6.40
CA ILE A 397 18.53 12.06 6.01
C ILE A 397 18.41 12.09 4.48
N LEU A 398 19.49 11.70 3.82
CA LEU A 398 19.47 11.25 2.43
C LEU A 398 18.44 10.12 2.29
N PRO A 399 17.67 10.04 1.20
CA PRO A 399 16.75 8.94 0.97
C PRO A 399 17.54 7.63 0.96
N THR A 400 17.23 6.79 1.92
CA THR A 400 17.85 5.48 2.14
C THR A 400 17.79 4.66 0.86
N GLN A 401 18.95 4.24 0.40
CA GLN A 401 19.08 3.25 -0.66
C GLN A 401 18.23 2.03 -0.28
N ILE A 402 17.35 1.62 -1.17
CA ILE A 402 16.58 0.40 -1.03
C ILE A 402 17.58 -0.76 -1.11
N PHE A 403 17.92 -1.32 0.06
CA PHE A 403 18.68 -2.55 0.13
C PHE A 403 17.80 -3.68 -0.40
N VAL A 404 18.10 -4.12 -1.60
CA VAL A 404 17.74 -5.47 -2.05
C VAL A 404 18.63 -6.41 -1.25
N VAL A 405 18.10 -7.08 -0.26
CA VAL A 405 18.83 -8.14 0.47
C VAL A 405 18.93 -9.32 -0.48
N PRO A 406 20.14 -9.67 -0.97
CA PRO A 406 20.32 -10.94 -1.67
C PRO A 406 20.24 -12.05 -0.61
N ILE A 407 19.34 -12.99 -0.80
CA ILE A 407 19.32 -14.23 -0.04
C ILE A 407 20.61 -14.97 -0.39
N LYS A 408 21.60 -14.94 0.50
CA LYS A 408 22.77 -15.82 0.40
C LYS A 408 22.34 -17.22 0.76
N ASP A 409 22.34 -18.09 -0.23
CA ASP A 409 22.40 -19.55 -0.03
C ASP A 409 23.69 -19.88 0.73
N ASN A 410 23.56 -20.22 2.00
CA ASN A 410 24.60 -20.86 2.76
C ASN A 410 24.39 -22.38 2.70
N SER A 411 24.79 -23.00 1.61
CA SER A 411 24.99 -24.45 1.56
C SER A 411 26.46 -24.77 1.28
N ALA A 412 27.23 -24.92 2.33
CA ALA A 412 28.47 -25.67 2.29
C ALA A 412 28.82 -26.20 3.68
N LYS A 413 28.37 -27.42 3.97
CA LYS A 413 29.20 -28.43 4.66
C LYS A 413 28.73 -29.83 4.27
N LYS A 414 29.69 -30.56 3.70
CA LYS A 414 29.68 -32.00 3.44
C LYS A 414 29.42 -32.81 4.72
N ASP A 415 28.61 -33.86 4.67
CA ASP A 415 29.07 -35.23 4.61
C ASP A 415 27.90 -36.24 4.72
N THR A 416 28.06 -37.27 3.96
CA THR A 416 27.58 -38.63 4.07
C THR A 416 26.27 -39.05 3.36
N VAL A 417 26.49 -39.83 2.37
CA VAL A 417 25.68 -40.57 1.45
C VAL A 417 24.65 -41.49 2.14
N ILE A 418 23.36 -41.35 1.76
CA ILE A 418 22.43 -42.49 1.64
C ILE A 418 21.66 -42.28 0.33
N LYS A 419 21.87 -43.20 -0.61
CA LYS A 419 21.12 -43.34 -1.85
C LYS A 419 19.71 -43.83 -1.54
N ASN A 420 18.69 -43.06 -1.93
CA ASN A 420 17.42 -43.60 -2.37
C ASN A 420 16.94 -42.77 -3.55
N GLU A 421 16.91 -43.38 -4.69
CA GLU A 421 16.42 -42.83 -5.94
C GLU A 421 14.89 -42.63 -5.82
N VAL A 422 14.47 -41.37 -5.83
CA VAL A 422 13.09 -40.98 -6.16
C VAL A 422 13.17 -40.15 -7.42
N SER A 423 12.57 -40.64 -8.47
CA SER A 423 12.47 -40.04 -9.79
C SER A 423 11.96 -38.60 -9.68
N VAL A 424 12.80 -37.65 -10.11
CA VAL A 424 12.44 -36.22 -10.28
C VAL A 424 11.64 -36.14 -11.58
N ASP A 425 10.32 -36.02 -11.44
CA ASP A 425 9.46 -35.59 -12.53
C ASP A 425 9.77 -34.12 -12.83
N THR A 426 10.17 -33.87 -14.05
CA THR A 426 10.55 -32.63 -14.67
C THR A 426 9.43 -31.59 -14.45
N LEU A 427 9.65 -30.63 -13.54
CA LEU A 427 8.84 -29.42 -13.43
C LEU A 427 8.99 -28.64 -14.74
N LYS A 428 7.98 -28.72 -15.59
CA LYS A 428 7.82 -27.84 -16.76
C LYS A 428 7.93 -26.40 -16.30
N GLU A 429 8.91 -25.68 -16.86
CA GLU A 429 9.01 -24.22 -16.77
C GLU A 429 7.63 -23.62 -17.06
N THR A 430 7.04 -23.03 -16.06
CA THR A 430 5.85 -22.20 -16.24
C THR A 430 6.27 -21.01 -17.08
N LYS A 431 5.95 -21.03 -18.37
CA LYS A 431 6.05 -19.88 -19.26
C LYS A 431 5.41 -18.70 -18.53
N ILE A 432 6.24 -17.68 -18.22
CA ILE A 432 5.77 -16.37 -17.82
C ILE A 432 4.87 -15.90 -18.96
N ILE A 433 3.57 -15.92 -18.73
CA ILE A 433 2.58 -15.35 -19.64
C ILE A 433 2.87 -13.85 -19.61
N LYS A 434 3.60 -13.36 -20.60
CA LYS A 434 3.67 -11.92 -20.86
C LYS A 434 2.24 -11.45 -20.96
N PRO A 435 1.82 -10.38 -20.26
CA PRO A 435 0.49 -9.83 -20.43
C PRO A 435 0.35 -9.51 -21.92
N VAL A 436 -0.59 -10.19 -22.56
CA VAL A 436 -0.98 -9.89 -23.93
C VAL A 436 -1.54 -8.48 -23.90
N ASN A 437 -0.78 -7.54 -24.43
CA ASN A 437 -1.26 -6.19 -24.67
C ASN A 437 -2.23 -6.30 -25.86
N ASP A 438 -3.48 -6.66 -25.57
CA ASP A 438 -4.53 -6.90 -26.56
C ASP A 438 -5.07 -5.59 -27.18
N GLY A 439 -4.36 -4.47 -26.96
CA GLY A 439 -4.75 -3.16 -27.49
C GLY A 439 -6.03 -2.57 -26.89
N SER A 440 -6.69 -3.28 -25.97
CA SER A 440 -8.00 -2.89 -25.45
C SER A 440 -7.97 -2.03 -24.19
N ASN A 441 -6.83 -1.95 -23.50
CA ASN A 441 -6.71 -1.24 -22.23
C ASN A 441 -5.80 0.00 -22.37
N ILE A 442 -6.41 1.17 -22.39
CA ILE A 442 -5.71 2.45 -22.52
C ILE A 442 -5.54 3.05 -21.13
N ARG A 443 -4.29 3.18 -20.69
CA ARG A 443 -3.97 3.84 -19.42
C ARG A 443 -4.02 5.36 -19.59
N PHE A 444 -4.65 6.05 -18.66
CA PHE A 444 -4.62 7.49 -18.55
C PHE A 444 -4.07 7.93 -17.19
N PHE A 445 -3.67 9.19 -17.13
CA PHE A 445 -3.13 9.82 -15.93
C PHE A 445 -3.67 11.25 -15.82
N GLN A 446 -4.06 11.64 -14.62
CA GLN A 446 -4.55 12.97 -14.26
C GLN A 446 -3.80 13.51 -13.06
N ALA A 447 -3.53 14.79 -13.08
CA ALA A 447 -2.98 15.52 -11.95
C ALA A 447 -3.84 16.77 -11.71
N PHE A 448 -4.21 16.99 -10.46
CA PHE A 448 -5.12 18.07 -10.05
C PHE A 448 -4.45 18.99 -9.05
N HIS A 449 -4.52 20.26 -9.35
CA HIS A 449 -4.03 21.41 -8.61
C HIS A 449 -2.52 21.44 -8.36
N HIS A 450 -1.94 22.60 -8.55
CA HIS A 450 -0.52 22.88 -8.34
C HIS A 450 0.42 21.91 -9.06
N VAL A 451 0.06 21.53 -10.30
CA VAL A 451 0.87 20.61 -11.09
C VAL A 451 2.24 21.20 -11.36
N ARG A 452 3.29 20.46 -10.99
CA ARG A 452 4.68 20.75 -11.29
C ARG A 452 5.32 19.58 -12.01
N ILE A 453 6.02 19.84 -13.09
CA ILE A 453 6.78 18.85 -13.85
C ILE A 453 8.22 19.28 -13.88
N PHE A 454 9.10 18.36 -13.56
CA PHE A 454 10.55 18.58 -13.64
C PHE A 454 11.20 17.48 -14.48
N ASN A 455 11.98 17.93 -15.45
CA ASN A 455 12.95 17.15 -16.19
C ASN A 455 14.14 18.09 -16.43
N ASP A 456 15.35 17.58 -16.60
CA ASP A 456 16.56 18.41 -16.75
C ASP A 456 16.48 19.39 -17.91
N SER A 457 15.78 19.02 -19.00
CA SER A 457 15.65 19.86 -20.20
C SER A 457 14.41 20.77 -20.18
N VAL A 458 13.32 20.35 -19.52
CA VAL A 458 12.02 21.05 -19.56
C VAL A 458 11.37 21.02 -18.17
N GLN A 459 10.90 22.16 -17.70
CA GLN A 459 10.10 22.29 -16.50
C GLN A 459 8.75 22.89 -16.85
N CYS A 460 7.68 22.42 -16.19
CA CYS A 460 6.33 22.92 -16.43
C CYS A 460 5.60 23.15 -15.11
N VAL A 461 4.69 24.14 -15.12
CA VAL A 461 3.69 24.36 -14.08
C VAL A 461 2.34 24.60 -14.72
N SER A 462 1.29 24.04 -14.12
CA SER A 462 -0.11 24.27 -14.54
C SER A 462 -1.03 24.03 -13.35
N ASP A 463 -2.31 24.31 -13.47
CA ASP A 463 -3.26 23.88 -12.46
C ASP A 463 -3.56 22.38 -12.61
N SER A 464 -3.84 21.94 -13.82
CA SER A 464 -4.26 20.56 -14.07
C SER A 464 -3.53 19.96 -15.27
N LEU A 465 -3.39 18.63 -15.26
CA LEU A 465 -2.77 17.86 -16.33
C LEU A 465 -3.59 16.60 -16.63
N TYR A 466 -3.73 16.29 -17.92
CA TYR A 466 -4.25 15.02 -18.43
C TYR A 466 -3.30 14.39 -19.44
N TYR A 467 -3.01 13.11 -19.27
CA TYR A 467 -2.24 12.30 -20.20
C TYR A 467 -3.02 11.03 -20.59
N SER A 468 -3.00 10.65 -21.83
CA SER A 468 -3.53 9.37 -22.31
C SER A 468 -2.46 8.62 -23.10
N ALA A 469 -2.32 7.32 -22.79
CA ALA A 469 -1.45 6.43 -23.55
C ALA A 469 -1.98 6.15 -24.98
N GLU A 470 -3.25 6.46 -25.25
CA GLU A 470 -3.86 6.30 -26.58
C GLU A 470 -3.20 7.20 -27.63
N ASP A 471 -2.95 8.44 -27.28
CA ASP A 471 -2.41 9.46 -28.18
C ASP A 471 -1.05 10.02 -27.71
N SER A 472 -0.61 9.61 -26.53
CA SER A 472 0.67 10.02 -25.95
C SER A 472 0.83 11.54 -25.83
N ILE A 473 -0.26 12.24 -25.47
CA ILE A 473 -0.30 13.70 -25.33
C ILE A 473 -0.45 14.09 -23.86
N PHE A 474 0.46 14.92 -23.36
CA PHE A 474 0.27 15.65 -22.10
C PHE A 474 -0.49 16.94 -22.39
N ARG A 475 -1.61 17.13 -21.72
CA ARG A 475 -2.47 18.30 -21.83
C ARG A 475 -2.41 19.09 -20.53
N LEU A 476 -1.86 20.27 -20.61
CA LEU A 476 -1.71 21.21 -19.50
C LEU A 476 -2.80 22.28 -19.59
N PHE A 477 -3.54 22.45 -18.52
CA PHE A 477 -4.68 23.37 -18.46
C PHE A 477 -4.48 24.45 -17.40
N ASP A 478 -5.21 25.55 -17.59
CA ASP A 478 -5.28 26.70 -16.70
C ASP A 478 -3.92 27.37 -16.44
N HIS A 479 -3.62 28.29 -17.37
CA HIS A 479 -2.41 29.14 -17.35
C HIS A 479 -1.10 28.34 -17.20
N PRO A 480 -0.87 27.32 -18.03
CA PRO A 480 0.37 26.56 -18.03
C PRO A 480 1.57 27.43 -18.41
N VAL A 481 2.71 27.12 -17.77
CA VAL A 481 4.00 27.74 -18.11
C VAL A 481 5.02 26.63 -18.36
N ILE A 482 5.71 26.71 -19.48
CA ILE A 482 6.81 25.79 -19.83
C ILE A 482 8.11 26.59 -19.81
N PHE A 483 9.13 26.04 -19.20
CA PHE A 483 10.48 26.60 -19.18
C PHE A 483 11.45 25.61 -19.84
N SER A 484 12.27 26.10 -20.74
CA SER A 484 13.32 25.33 -21.40
C SER A 484 14.45 26.26 -21.85
N HIS A 485 15.68 25.99 -21.42
CA HIS A 485 16.89 26.71 -21.89
C HIS A 485 16.75 28.24 -21.90
N GLY A 486 16.27 28.85 -20.79
CA GLY A 486 16.09 30.30 -20.68
C GLY A 486 14.90 30.87 -21.44
N THR A 487 14.07 30.01 -22.02
CA THR A 487 12.83 30.34 -22.70
C THR A 487 11.62 29.97 -21.84
N GLN A 488 10.68 30.88 -21.71
CA GLN A 488 9.38 30.68 -21.07
C GLN A 488 8.30 30.69 -22.15
N ILE A 489 7.36 29.74 -22.08
CA ILE A 489 6.20 29.67 -22.98
C ILE A 489 4.95 29.58 -22.13
N THR A 490 3.97 30.43 -22.43
CA THR A 490 2.67 30.47 -21.76
C THR A 490 1.52 30.46 -22.77
N GLY A 491 0.34 30.10 -22.31
CA GLY A 491 -0.92 30.12 -23.06
C GLY A 491 -2.07 29.71 -22.16
N ASP A 492 -3.29 29.63 -22.69
CA ASP A 492 -4.45 29.19 -21.91
C ASP A 492 -4.42 27.66 -21.72
N THR A 493 -3.96 26.94 -22.74
CA THR A 493 -3.81 25.48 -22.74
C THR A 493 -2.61 25.08 -23.59
N ILE A 494 -1.81 24.12 -23.13
CA ILE A 494 -0.64 23.63 -23.84
C ILE A 494 -0.70 22.10 -23.98
N PHE A 495 -0.55 21.59 -25.20
CA PHE A 495 -0.41 20.16 -25.48
C PHE A 495 1.04 19.83 -25.83
N LEU A 496 1.61 18.81 -25.14
CA LEU A 496 2.92 18.26 -25.44
C LEU A 496 2.73 16.85 -26.02
N TYR A 497 3.05 16.71 -27.29
CA TYR A 497 3.01 15.43 -28.00
C TYR A 497 4.32 14.69 -27.77
N THR A 498 4.23 13.44 -27.35
CA THR A 498 5.41 12.61 -27.13
C THR A 498 5.52 11.49 -28.16
N LYS A 499 6.75 11.17 -28.54
CA LYS A 499 7.09 10.02 -29.37
C LYS A 499 8.26 9.30 -28.71
N ASN A 500 8.15 8.00 -28.50
CA ASN A 500 9.17 7.22 -27.78
C ASN A 500 9.53 7.82 -26.41
N ARG A 501 8.53 8.35 -25.69
CA ARG A 501 8.66 9.00 -24.35
C ARG A 501 9.50 10.30 -24.36
N THR A 502 9.76 10.88 -25.52
CA THR A 502 10.39 12.20 -25.66
C THR A 502 9.41 13.19 -26.30
N ILE A 503 9.48 14.44 -25.88
CA ILE A 503 8.64 15.50 -26.46
C ILE A 503 9.09 15.69 -27.91
N SER A 504 8.12 15.62 -28.85
CA SER A 504 8.35 15.81 -30.30
C SER A 504 7.71 17.07 -30.84
N ARG A 505 6.57 17.49 -30.26
CA ARG A 505 5.82 18.66 -30.69
C ARG A 505 5.09 19.29 -29.50
N MET A 506 4.93 20.61 -29.52
CA MET A 506 4.11 21.38 -28.60
C MET A 506 3.07 22.17 -29.38
N TYR A 507 1.87 22.30 -28.82
CA TYR A 507 0.85 23.20 -29.35
C TYR A 507 0.25 24.05 -28.25
N VAL A 508 0.32 25.37 -28.39
CA VAL A 508 -0.25 26.35 -27.46
C VAL A 508 -1.56 26.86 -28.06
N PHE A 509 -2.63 26.73 -27.30
CA PHE A 509 -3.95 27.24 -27.64
C PHE A 509 -4.18 28.58 -26.96
N TYR A 510 -4.49 29.59 -27.73
CA TYR A 510 -4.85 30.94 -27.31
C TYR A 510 -3.84 31.63 -26.38
N ASN A 511 -3.74 32.95 -26.53
CA ASN A 511 -2.89 33.83 -25.72
C ASN A 511 -1.43 33.32 -25.60
N GLY A 512 -0.91 32.74 -26.69
CA GLY A 512 0.44 32.20 -26.71
C GLY A 512 1.48 33.30 -26.56
N MET A 513 2.42 33.15 -25.60
CA MET A 513 3.56 34.06 -25.41
C MET A 513 4.83 33.25 -25.23
N ILE A 514 5.87 33.61 -25.97
CA ILE A 514 7.23 33.12 -25.82
C ILE A 514 8.09 34.26 -25.29
N ILE A 515 8.86 34.04 -24.25
CA ILE A 515 9.81 34.99 -23.70
C ILE A 515 11.16 34.28 -23.56
N ASN A 516 12.18 34.85 -24.20
CA ASN A 516 13.55 34.34 -24.05
C ASN A 516 14.41 35.45 -23.43
N LYS A 517 14.96 35.18 -22.22
CA LYS A 517 15.83 36.11 -21.51
C LYS A 517 17.25 36.01 -22.04
N THR A 518 17.81 37.13 -22.50
CA THR A 518 19.21 37.22 -22.93
C THR A 518 20.16 37.25 -21.72
N LYS A 519 21.44 37.01 -21.94
CA LYS A 519 22.46 37.07 -20.86
C LYS A 519 22.57 38.45 -20.22
N GLU A 520 22.34 39.50 -20.99
CA GLU A 520 22.45 40.90 -20.55
C GLU A 520 21.16 41.41 -19.92
N GLY A 521 20.11 40.59 -19.80
CA GLY A 521 18.88 40.93 -19.11
C GLY A 521 17.77 41.46 -19.98
N PHE A 522 17.93 41.56 -21.29
CA PHE A 522 16.85 41.87 -22.23
C PHE A 522 15.92 40.67 -22.43
N TYR A 523 14.71 40.93 -22.95
CA TYR A 523 13.72 39.91 -23.20
C TYR A 523 13.29 39.91 -24.67
N ASN A 524 13.66 38.89 -25.42
CA ASN A 524 13.04 38.60 -26.70
C ASN A 524 11.63 38.09 -26.44
N GLN A 525 10.63 38.59 -27.13
CA GLN A 525 9.22 38.30 -26.87
C GLN A 525 8.51 38.03 -28.17
N ILE A 526 7.63 37.02 -28.16
CA ILE A 526 6.76 36.73 -29.30
C ILE A 526 5.39 36.38 -28.74
N SER A 527 4.34 36.97 -29.30
CA SER A 527 2.96 36.70 -28.94
C SER A 527 2.14 36.33 -30.15
N GLY A 528 1.21 35.42 -30.00
CA GLY A 528 0.28 35.01 -31.05
C GLY A 528 -0.95 34.31 -30.47
N ARG A 529 -1.93 34.07 -31.35
CA ARG A 529 -3.11 33.33 -30.98
C ARG A 529 -2.78 31.86 -30.69
N THR A 530 -1.93 31.24 -31.53
CA THR A 530 -1.49 29.86 -31.40
C THR A 530 -0.01 29.73 -31.68
N ILE A 531 0.66 28.79 -31.00
CA ILE A 531 2.06 28.46 -31.20
C ILE A 531 2.19 26.96 -31.45
N ASN A 532 2.88 26.60 -32.54
CA ASN A 532 3.18 25.21 -32.86
C ASN A 532 4.71 25.04 -32.84
N GLY A 533 5.22 24.35 -31.82
CA GLY A 533 6.66 24.14 -31.62
C GLY A 533 7.06 22.70 -31.93
N TYR A 534 8.18 22.51 -32.60
CA TYR A 534 8.75 21.22 -32.97
C TYR A 534 10.10 21.02 -32.27
N PHE A 535 10.30 19.82 -31.72
CA PHE A 535 11.51 19.46 -31.00
C PHE A 535 12.34 18.47 -31.82
N LYS A 536 13.63 18.60 -31.73
CA LYS A 536 14.61 17.65 -32.23
C LYS A 536 15.61 17.37 -31.10
N ASP A 537 15.84 16.10 -30.80
CA ASP A 537 16.77 15.64 -29.75
C ASP A 537 16.54 16.30 -28.36
N GLY A 538 15.27 16.58 -28.03
CA GLY A 538 14.88 17.19 -26.74
C GLY A 538 14.97 18.72 -26.69
N ALA A 539 15.37 19.37 -27.79
CA ALA A 539 15.52 20.82 -27.89
C ALA A 539 14.56 21.42 -28.93
N PHE A 540 14.22 22.70 -28.78
CA PHE A 540 13.45 23.39 -29.80
C PHE A 540 14.25 23.48 -31.09
N ASN A 541 13.59 23.12 -32.21
CA ASN A 541 14.14 23.21 -33.54
C ASN A 541 13.46 24.28 -34.37
N PHE A 542 12.12 24.33 -34.31
CA PHE A 542 11.30 25.25 -35.09
C PHE A 542 10.02 25.57 -34.34
N MET A 543 9.57 26.84 -34.43
CA MET A 543 8.25 27.26 -33.95
C MET A 543 7.53 28.07 -35.03
N HIS A 544 6.22 27.83 -35.15
CA HIS A 544 5.31 28.55 -36.00
C HIS A 544 4.26 29.25 -35.16
N VAL A 545 4.27 30.57 -35.14
CA VAL A 545 3.36 31.40 -34.38
C VAL A 545 2.36 32.05 -35.31
N HIS A 546 1.09 31.78 -35.09
CA HIS A 546 -0.01 32.36 -35.85
C HIS A 546 -0.77 33.36 -34.97
N GLY A 547 -1.04 34.54 -35.51
CA GLY A 547 -1.75 35.61 -34.81
C GLY A 547 -2.68 36.39 -35.72
N SER A 548 -3.23 37.48 -35.19
CA SER A 548 -4.04 38.45 -35.96
C SER A 548 -3.96 39.79 -35.27
N PRO A 549 -2.79 40.47 -35.32
CA PRO A 549 -1.48 40.01 -35.77
C PRO A 549 -0.71 39.19 -34.70
N ALA A 550 0.25 38.38 -35.14
CA ALA A 550 1.35 37.92 -34.28
C ALA A 550 2.34 39.07 -34.10
N GLN A 551 2.92 39.21 -32.93
CA GLN A 551 3.83 40.30 -32.57
C GLN A 551 5.13 39.78 -32.02
N SER A 552 6.23 40.51 -32.23
CA SER A 552 7.53 40.21 -31.63
C SER A 552 8.30 41.43 -31.19
N ILE A 553 9.12 41.23 -30.19
CA ILE A 553 10.22 42.11 -29.81
C ILE A 553 11.49 41.25 -29.83
N PHE A 554 12.49 41.71 -30.60
CA PHE A 554 13.73 41.00 -30.74
C PHE A 554 14.91 41.97 -30.69
N TYR A 555 15.98 41.58 -29.98
CA TYR A 555 17.21 42.37 -29.86
C TYR A 555 18.30 41.71 -30.75
N PRO A 556 18.46 42.19 -32.03
CA PRO A 556 19.48 41.70 -32.95
C PRO A 556 20.90 42.08 -32.49
N ARG A 557 21.86 41.19 -32.69
CA ARG A 557 23.26 41.44 -32.43
C ARG A 557 23.99 41.75 -33.71
N ASN A 558 25.00 42.63 -33.60
CA ASN A 558 25.94 42.87 -34.67
C ASN A 558 26.87 41.67 -34.85
N GLU A 559 27.12 41.27 -36.07
CA GLU A 559 28.00 40.15 -36.37
C GLU A 559 29.48 40.44 -36.02
N SER A 560 29.87 41.72 -36.06
CA SER A 560 31.25 42.13 -35.88
C SER A 560 31.74 42.16 -34.41
N ASP A 561 30.89 42.56 -33.46
CA ASP A 561 31.26 42.80 -32.06
C ASP A 561 30.30 42.19 -31.04
N SER A 562 29.30 41.47 -31.50
CA SER A 562 28.24 40.86 -30.68
C SER A 562 27.42 41.87 -29.83
N SER A 563 27.60 43.19 -30.03
CA SER A 563 26.78 44.21 -29.39
C SER A 563 25.34 44.19 -29.94
N TYR A 564 24.38 44.71 -29.18
CA TYR A 564 23.02 44.85 -29.68
C TYR A 564 22.91 46.06 -30.60
N SER A 565 22.41 45.85 -31.82
CA SER A 565 22.19 46.92 -32.80
C SER A 565 20.96 47.77 -32.52
N GLY A 566 20.02 47.22 -31.76
CA GLY A 566 18.76 47.91 -31.43
C GLY A 566 17.70 46.95 -30.91
N MET A 567 16.49 47.43 -30.76
CA MET A 567 15.28 46.64 -30.48
C MET A 567 14.38 46.64 -31.74
N ASN A 568 14.16 45.49 -32.30
CA ASN A 568 13.23 45.29 -33.42
C ASN A 568 11.87 44.91 -32.88
N ARG A 569 10.85 45.72 -33.13
CA ARG A 569 9.45 45.45 -32.81
C ARG A 569 8.68 45.25 -34.10
N CYS A 570 8.20 44.00 -34.32
CA CYS A 570 7.51 43.63 -35.56
C CYS A 570 6.18 42.95 -35.27
N LYS A 571 5.28 43.05 -36.26
CA LYS A 571 4.02 42.33 -36.33
C LYS A 571 3.86 41.72 -37.72
N GLY A 572 3.02 40.69 -37.83
CA GLY A 572 2.66 40.03 -39.09
C GLY A 572 1.62 38.96 -38.80
N ASP A 573 1.06 38.33 -39.81
CA ASP A 573 0.08 37.24 -39.62
C ASP A 573 0.75 36.01 -39.00
N VAL A 574 1.98 35.70 -39.44
CA VAL A 574 2.74 34.53 -39.03
C VAL A 574 4.18 34.91 -38.74
N ILE A 575 4.73 34.30 -37.65
CA ILE A 575 6.13 34.40 -37.31
C ILE A 575 6.71 32.99 -37.21
N ASP A 576 7.70 32.69 -38.05
CA ASP A 576 8.48 31.47 -38.03
C ASP A 576 9.81 31.70 -37.30
N ILE A 577 10.12 30.83 -36.35
CA ILE A 577 11.30 30.93 -35.48
C ILE A 577 12.12 29.65 -35.65
N PHE A 578 13.38 29.81 -35.98
CA PHE A 578 14.34 28.74 -36.15
C PHE A 578 15.39 28.77 -35.02
N PHE A 579 15.67 27.62 -34.45
CA PHE A 579 16.66 27.45 -33.40
C PHE A 579 17.86 26.65 -33.91
N LEU A 580 19.04 27.02 -33.46
CA LEU A 580 20.27 26.29 -33.67
C LEU A 580 21.02 26.23 -32.32
N ASP A 581 21.46 25.04 -31.91
CA ASP A 581 22.17 24.81 -30.63
C ASP A 581 21.46 25.42 -29.41
N ASN A 582 20.13 25.25 -29.35
CA ASN A 582 19.24 25.79 -28.32
C ASN A 582 19.16 27.34 -28.26
N GLN A 583 19.68 28.02 -29.27
CA GLN A 583 19.63 29.47 -29.37
C GLN A 583 18.77 29.91 -30.54
N LEU A 584 18.14 31.06 -30.39
CA LEU A 584 17.40 31.68 -31.47
C LEU A 584 18.35 32.01 -32.61
N ASN A 585 18.13 31.42 -33.80
CA ASN A 585 18.99 31.61 -34.96
C ASN A 585 18.39 32.56 -35.99
N LYS A 586 17.10 32.36 -36.35
CA LYS A 586 16.45 33.12 -37.39
C LYS A 586 14.98 33.33 -37.08
N VAL A 587 14.47 34.51 -37.36
CA VAL A 587 13.03 34.85 -37.35
C VAL A 587 12.59 35.30 -38.74
N LYS A 588 11.47 34.75 -39.21
CA LYS A 588 10.87 35.10 -40.50
C LYS A 588 9.44 35.56 -40.25
N PHE A 589 9.09 36.74 -40.76
CA PHE A 589 7.74 37.28 -40.74
C PHE A 589 7.06 37.01 -42.10
N ILE A 590 5.77 36.72 -42.07
CA ILE A 590 4.99 36.36 -43.24
C ILE A 590 3.65 37.09 -43.21
N ASN A 591 3.27 37.78 -44.29
CA ASN A 591 2.08 38.57 -44.54
C ASN A 591 1.88 39.74 -43.57
N ASP A 592 1.41 40.86 -44.06
CA ASP A 592 1.09 42.10 -43.34
C ASP A 592 2.18 42.50 -42.36
N VAL A 593 3.41 42.46 -42.84
CA VAL A 593 4.59 42.71 -42.01
C VAL A 593 4.77 44.23 -41.84
N ASP A 594 4.76 44.65 -40.58
CA ASP A 594 5.07 46.02 -40.20
C ASP A 594 6.01 45.99 -38.98
N GLY A 595 7.03 46.82 -39.01
CA GLY A 595 8.05 46.79 -37.94
C GLY A 595 8.87 48.06 -37.83
N THR A 596 9.36 48.28 -36.63
CA THR A 596 10.22 49.40 -36.28
C THR A 596 11.49 48.93 -35.56
N LEU A 597 12.64 49.40 -36.02
CA LEU A 597 13.92 49.18 -35.33
C LEU A 597 14.24 50.45 -34.51
N PHE A 598 14.30 50.29 -33.22
CA PHE A 598 14.71 51.33 -32.29
C PHE A 598 16.20 51.15 -31.94
N PRO A 599 17.05 52.17 -32.12
CA PRO A 599 18.41 52.14 -31.60
C PRO A 599 18.41 51.97 -30.09
N MET A 600 19.42 51.26 -29.52
CA MET A 600 19.45 50.90 -28.10
C MET A 600 19.27 52.10 -27.15
N ASN A 601 19.77 53.28 -27.51
CA ASN A 601 19.67 54.49 -26.73
C ASN A 601 18.37 55.29 -26.93
N LYS A 602 17.44 54.82 -27.77
CA LYS A 602 16.19 55.51 -28.12
C LYS A 602 14.96 54.61 -28.00
N ILE A 603 15.04 53.55 -27.21
CA ILE A 603 13.92 52.63 -27.01
C ILE A 603 12.92 53.29 -26.04
N PRO A 604 11.65 53.54 -26.46
CA PRO A 604 10.64 54.06 -25.54
C PRO A 604 10.25 53.03 -24.49
N ASP A 605 10.03 53.45 -23.24
CA ASP A 605 9.72 52.56 -22.12
C ASP A 605 8.41 51.76 -22.34
N ASP A 606 7.41 52.39 -22.97
CA ASP A 606 6.13 51.79 -23.29
C ASP A 606 6.20 50.74 -24.44
N GLN A 607 7.30 50.71 -25.19
CA GLN A 607 7.50 49.81 -26.33
C GLN A 607 8.32 48.57 -25.99
N GLN A 608 8.93 48.51 -24.78
CA GLN A 608 9.85 47.42 -24.41
C GLN A 608 9.16 46.08 -24.14
N PHE A 609 7.86 46.10 -23.93
CA PHE A 609 7.11 44.87 -23.62
C PHE A 609 5.86 44.72 -24.49
N LEU A 610 5.56 43.49 -24.89
CA LEU A 610 4.29 43.14 -25.52
C LEU A 610 3.17 43.09 -24.47
N LYS A 611 1.94 43.31 -24.92
CA LYS A 611 0.75 43.19 -24.05
C LYS A 611 0.70 41.76 -23.46
N GLY A 612 0.59 41.68 -22.15
CA GLY A 612 0.53 40.39 -21.45
C GLY A 612 1.91 39.83 -21.03
N PHE A 613 3.00 40.58 -21.27
CA PHE A 613 4.32 40.18 -20.79
C PHE A 613 4.35 39.95 -19.29
N LYS A 614 4.79 38.74 -18.86
CA LYS A 614 5.06 38.36 -17.47
C LYS A 614 6.21 37.36 -17.43
N TRP A 615 7.30 37.74 -16.78
CA TRP A 615 8.40 36.79 -16.52
C TRP A 615 8.12 36.01 -15.24
N LEU A 616 7.87 34.69 -15.35
CA LEU A 616 7.33 33.84 -14.30
C LEU A 616 8.38 32.84 -13.74
N ASP A 617 9.68 33.13 -13.87
CA ASP A 617 10.76 32.22 -13.44
C ASP A 617 10.69 31.84 -11.95
N ALA A 618 10.02 32.65 -11.13
CA ALA A 618 9.76 32.31 -9.72
C ALA A 618 8.84 31.07 -9.56
N ARG A 619 8.01 30.78 -10.54
CA ARG A 619 7.15 29.57 -10.56
C ARG A 619 7.89 28.32 -11.04
N ARG A 620 9.06 28.47 -11.65
CA ARG A 620 9.83 27.39 -12.25
C ARG A 620 10.39 26.48 -11.17
N PRO A 621 10.13 25.16 -11.18
CA PRO A 621 10.85 24.21 -10.34
C PRO A 621 12.33 24.20 -10.71
N LYS A 622 13.23 24.47 -9.75
CA LYS A 622 14.68 24.54 -9.99
C LYS A 622 15.35 23.16 -9.84
N SER A 623 14.73 22.27 -9.07
CA SER A 623 15.22 20.92 -8.85
C SER A 623 14.07 19.94 -8.69
N LYS A 624 14.36 18.66 -8.88
CA LYS A 624 13.40 17.58 -8.60
C LYS A 624 12.99 17.51 -7.12
N TYR A 625 13.82 18.00 -6.21
CA TYR A 625 13.56 17.95 -4.77
C TYR A 625 12.44 18.90 -4.34
N GLU A 626 12.28 20.04 -5.02
CA GLU A 626 11.18 20.98 -4.78
C GLU A 626 9.78 20.37 -5.04
N LEU A 627 9.72 19.23 -5.73
CA LEU A 627 8.45 18.54 -5.99
C LEU A 627 7.97 17.72 -4.80
N TYR A 628 8.83 17.48 -3.82
CA TYR A 628 8.51 16.76 -2.58
C TYR A 628 8.12 17.69 -1.42
N GLU A 629 8.39 19.01 -1.57
CA GLU A 629 8.02 20.04 -0.60
C GLU A 629 6.54 20.45 -0.71
#